data_97809022613340e886f756a76d0949fa
#
_entry.id   97809022613340e886f756a76d0949fa
#
_cell.length_a   1.000
_cell.length_b   1.000
_cell.length_c   1.000
_cell.angle_alpha   90.00
_cell.angle_beta   90.00
_cell.angle_gamma   90.00
#
_symmetry.space_group_name_H-M   'P 1'
#
loop_
_entity.id
_entity.type
_entity.pdbx_description
1 polymer ?
#
loop_
_entity_poly.entity_id
_entity_poly.type
_entity_poly.pdbx_seq_one_letter_code
_entity_poly.pdbx_strand_id
1 'polypeptide(L)'
;MKKLLGFSLFLFVSLLSTAQTNTLDSAWIRENYYKIERMIPMRDGIKLFTAIYVPKDTTQKHPILLRRTPYSSAPYGENKFPDVWNSYHRLYFRENYIIVVQDVRGKFMSEGEFVDVRPYNPSKTGNQIDEASDTYDAVEWLVKNVPHNNGNVGAFGISYPGFYATMVALSGHPAVKAVSPQAPVTDWFMGDDFHHNGAFFVMDAFSFYPSFGAPRPVPTSSPATPRFAPKADNYSFYLQTGALKNFAKLMGDSIAFWKDLYAHPNLDDWWKARNTRNFVQHIPSTTNTLVVGGNFDAEDVFGAWNLYKAIEDKTKNNNKIVMGPWFHGQWGGRGDGSYLGNVR
;
A
#
# COMPACT_ATOMS: atom_id res chain seq x y z
N MET A 1 -33.61 75.69 -8.32
CA MET A 1 -33.86 74.25 -7.95
C MET A 1 -32.64 73.44 -8.30
N LYS A 2 -31.79 73.16 -7.31
CA LYS A 2 -30.58 72.35 -7.52
C LYS A 2 -30.88 70.99 -6.95
N LYS A 3 -30.83 69.93 -7.82
CA LYS A 3 -30.93 68.53 -7.39
C LYS A 3 -29.56 68.07 -6.96
N LEU A 4 -29.41 67.70 -5.66
CA LEU A 4 -28.28 66.95 -5.15
C LEU A 4 -28.41 65.50 -5.60
N LEU A 5 -27.47 65.03 -6.35
CA LEU A 5 -27.24 63.56 -6.53
C LEU A 5 -26.38 63.04 -5.41
N GLY A 6 -26.99 62.23 -4.55
CA GLY A 6 -26.23 61.47 -3.55
C GLY A 6 -25.56 60.28 -4.20
N PHE A 7 -24.23 60.23 -4.15
CA PHE A 7 -23.40 59.10 -4.58
C PHE A 7 -23.23 58.19 -3.37
N SER A 8 -23.98 57.08 -3.33
CA SER A 8 -23.75 56.02 -2.33
C SER A 8 -22.59 55.16 -2.76
N LEU A 9 -21.46 55.36 -2.08
CA LEU A 9 -20.28 54.52 -2.23
C LEU A 9 -20.50 53.21 -1.49
N PHE A 10 -20.86 52.13 -2.23
CA PHE A 10 -20.87 50.78 -1.68
C PHE A 10 -19.43 50.30 -1.57
N LEU A 11 -18.92 50.28 -0.34
CA LEU A 11 -17.64 49.67 0.00
C LEU A 11 -17.84 48.14 -0.06
N PHE A 12 -17.46 47.50 -1.14
CA PHE A 12 -17.30 46.06 -1.22
C PHE A 12 -16.05 45.70 -0.41
N VAL A 13 -16.23 45.39 0.87
CA VAL A 13 -15.23 44.64 1.63
C VAL A 13 -15.26 43.19 1.14
N SER A 14 -14.43 42.89 0.14
CA SER A 14 -14.11 41.51 -0.18
C SER A 14 -13.37 40.90 1.00
N LEU A 15 -14.08 40.19 1.87
CA LEU A 15 -13.50 39.24 2.78
C LEU A 15 -12.81 38.17 1.95
N LEU A 16 -11.55 38.38 1.63
CA LEU A 16 -10.65 37.32 1.23
C LEU A 16 -10.52 36.40 2.47
N SER A 17 -11.45 35.47 2.62
CA SER A 17 -11.20 34.29 3.42
C SER A 17 -10.07 33.54 2.72
N THR A 18 -8.84 33.86 3.08
CA THR A 18 -7.72 32.95 2.88
C THR A 18 -8.10 31.70 3.66
N ALA A 19 -8.65 30.71 2.97
CA ALA A 19 -8.68 29.37 3.48
C ALA A 19 -7.22 29.03 3.76
N GLN A 20 -6.86 29.12 5.02
CA GLN A 20 -5.56 28.73 5.52
C GLN A 20 -5.55 27.22 5.34
N THR A 21 -5.08 26.78 4.17
CA THR A 21 -4.78 25.38 3.90
C THR A 21 -3.68 25.05 4.91
N ASN A 22 -4.09 24.48 6.05
CA ASN A 22 -3.18 23.94 7.05
C ASN A 22 -2.43 22.78 6.43
N THR A 23 -1.34 23.10 5.76
CA THR A 23 -0.46 22.15 5.12
C THR A 23 0.30 21.41 6.19
N LEU A 24 0.04 20.12 6.34
CA LEU A 24 0.93 19.25 7.09
C LEU A 24 2.12 18.94 6.21
N ASP A 25 3.11 19.82 6.30
CA ASP A 25 4.41 19.60 5.73
C ASP A 25 5.33 18.82 6.69
N SER A 26 6.52 18.50 6.24
CA SER A 26 7.50 17.79 7.06
C SER A 26 7.91 18.58 8.32
N ALA A 27 7.78 19.91 8.31
CA ALA A 27 8.08 20.77 9.47
C ALA A 27 7.03 20.59 10.55
N TRP A 28 5.74 20.63 10.21
CA TRP A 28 4.65 20.40 11.15
C TRP A 28 4.75 19.00 11.79
N ILE A 29 5.02 17.95 10.97
CA ILE A 29 5.16 16.60 11.50
C ILE A 29 6.33 16.54 12.48
N ARG A 30 7.47 17.15 12.17
CA ARG A 30 8.64 17.23 13.07
C ARG A 30 8.34 17.96 14.36
N GLU A 31 7.51 18.98 14.33
CA GLU A 31 7.10 19.72 15.52
C GLU A 31 6.24 18.86 16.44
N ASN A 32 5.31 18.06 15.89
CA ASN A 32 4.30 17.33 16.65
C ASN A 32 4.62 15.84 16.86
N TYR A 33 5.60 15.31 16.14
CA TYR A 33 6.00 13.91 16.19
C TYR A 33 7.51 13.78 16.39
N TYR A 34 7.92 12.67 16.95
CA TYR A 34 9.29 12.19 16.84
C TYR A 34 9.30 10.86 16.06
N LYS A 35 10.43 10.58 15.42
CA LYS A 35 10.59 9.39 14.59
C LYS A 35 11.58 8.42 15.23
N ILE A 36 11.24 7.15 15.19
CA ILE A 36 12.08 6.03 15.60
C ILE A 36 12.28 5.13 14.39
N GLU A 37 13.50 4.69 14.12
CA GLU A 37 13.79 3.67 13.12
C GLU A 37 14.31 2.41 13.80
N ARG A 38 13.76 1.24 13.47
CA ARG A 38 14.13 -0.04 14.08
C ARG A 38 14.19 -1.15 13.06
N MET A 39 15.17 -2.02 13.27
CA MET A 39 15.24 -3.33 12.63
C MET A 39 14.49 -4.32 13.53
N ILE A 40 13.23 -4.60 13.23
CA ILE A 40 12.39 -5.49 14.04
C ILE A 40 12.69 -6.94 13.67
N PRO A 41 13.09 -7.80 14.64
CA PRO A 41 13.39 -9.20 14.36
C PRO A 41 12.10 -10.00 14.14
N MET A 42 12.10 -10.82 13.09
CA MET A 42 11.07 -11.82 12.82
C MET A 42 11.47 -13.16 13.45
N ARG A 43 10.52 -14.11 13.53
CA ARG A 43 10.71 -15.42 14.17
C ARG A 43 11.85 -16.28 13.60
N ASP A 44 12.25 -16.04 12.37
CA ASP A 44 13.36 -16.71 11.69
C ASP A 44 14.71 -15.97 11.84
N GLY A 45 14.72 -14.84 12.58
CA GLY A 45 15.91 -14.04 12.84
C GLY A 45 16.17 -12.93 11.82
N ILE A 46 15.48 -12.92 10.68
CA ILE A 46 15.53 -11.82 9.70
C ILE A 46 14.92 -10.55 10.31
N LYS A 47 15.52 -9.39 9.99
CA LYS A 47 15.08 -8.11 10.55
C LYS A 47 14.45 -7.22 9.49
N LEU A 48 13.28 -6.67 9.81
CA LEU A 48 12.55 -5.77 8.91
C LEU A 48 12.67 -4.33 9.38
N PHE A 49 13.08 -3.47 8.45
CA PHE A 49 13.20 -2.04 8.71
C PHE A 49 11.83 -1.40 8.90
N THR A 50 11.68 -0.66 9.98
CA THR A 50 10.41 -0.06 10.36
C THR A 50 10.62 1.39 10.83
N ALA A 51 9.99 2.32 10.13
CA ALA A 51 9.90 3.73 10.50
C ALA A 51 8.63 3.95 11.33
N ILE A 52 8.78 4.53 12.52
CA ILE A 52 7.70 4.72 13.50
C ILE A 52 7.63 6.20 13.85
N TYR A 53 6.52 6.83 13.56
CA TYR A 53 6.25 8.22 13.90
C TYR A 53 5.31 8.25 15.10
N VAL A 54 5.79 8.74 16.23
CA VAL A 54 5.06 8.76 17.51
C VAL A 54 4.66 10.20 17.84
N PRO A 55 3.39 10.46 18.15
CA PRO A 55 2.96 11.76 18.63
C PRO A 55 3.73 12.19 19.88
N LYS A 56 4.09 13.48 19.96
CA LYS A 56 4.68 14.07 21.17
C LYS A 56 3.66 14.31 22.28
N ASP A 57 2.37 14.22 21.94
CA ASP A 57 1.29 14.24 22.92
C ASP A 57 1.36 13.00 23.81
N THR A 58 1.64 13.16 25.08
CA THR A 58 1.69 12.10 26.09
C THR A 58 0.49 12.10 27.03
N THR A 59 -0.49 12.95 26.78
CA THR A 59 -1.68 13.09 27.63
C THR A 59 -2.65 11.92 27.47
N GLN A 60 -2.52 11.19 26.36
CA GLN A 60 -3.33 10.02 26.03
C GLN A 60 -2.49 8.93 25.36
N LYS A 61 -3.09 7.76 25.21
CA LYS A 61 -2.53 6.66 24.42
C LYS A 61 -3.10 6.68 23.00
N HIS A 62 -2.28 6.35 22.01
CA HIS A 62 -2.61 6.46 20.59
C HIS A 62 -2.71 5.08 19.92
N PRO A 63 -3.64 4.88 18.98
CA PRO A 63 -3.67 3.67 18.17
C PRO A 63 -2.53 3.67 17.14
N ILE A 64 -2.07 2.48 16.80
CA ILE A 64 -1.07 2.27 15.77
C ILE A 64 -1.78 2.10 14.41
N LEU A 65 -1.28 2.79 13.39
CA LEU A 65 -1.69 2.60 12.01
C LEU A 65 -0.52 2.11 11.18
N LEU A 66 -0.57 0.85 10.78
CA LEU A 66 0.51 0.13 10.09
C LEU A 66 0.30 0.12 8.57
N ARG A 67 1.35 0.45 7.84
CA ARG A 67 1.48 0.22 6.41
C ARG A 67 2.72 -0.60 6.12
N ARG A 68 2.56 -1.77 5.53
CA ARG A 68 3.67 -2.58 4.99
C ARG A 68 3.78 -2.33 3.49
N THR A 69 4.99 -2.15 3.00
CA THR A 69 5.19 -1.71 1.61
C THR A 69 6.45 -2.29 0.97
N PRO A 70 6.38 -2.69 -0.31
CA PRO A 70 7.56 -3.04 -1.09
C PRO A 70 8.16 -1.81 -1.81
N TYR A 71 7.57 -0.61 -1.62
CA TYR A 71 7.89 0.61 -2.37
C TYR A 71 8.72 1.63 -1.59
N SER A 72 9.27 1.28 -0.43
CA SER A 72 10.06 2.13 0.46
C SER A 72 9.28 2.79 1.59
N SER A 73 9.86 2.75 2.78
CA SER A 73 9.43 3.50 3.97
C SER A 73 10.14 4.86 4.11
N ALA A 74 10.79 5.32 3.04
CA ALA A 74 11.48 6.62 3.04
C ALA A 74 10.56 7.76 3.52
N PRO A 75 11.17 8.85 4.05
CA PRO A 75 12.60 9.15 4.10
C PRO A 75 13.32 8.41 5.23
N TYR A 76 14.50 7.85 4.95
CA TYR A 76 15.32 7.17 5.94
C TYR A 76 16.14 8.15 6.78
N GLY A 77 16.26 7.88 8.08
CA GLY A 77 16.92 8.70 9.09
C GLY A 77 15.91 9.33 10.08
N GLU A 78 16.18 9.17 11.38
CA GLU A 78 15.25 9.60 12.45
C GLU A 78 14.97 11.13 12.45
N ASN A 79 15.84 11.92 11.82
CA ASN A 79 15.64 13.35 11.65
C ASN A 79 14.95 13.76 10.34
N LYS A 80 14.55 12.79 9.51
CA LYS A 80 13.89 13.04 8.23
C LYS A 80 12.41 12.65 8.29
N PHE A 81 11.55 13.57 7.89
CA PHE A 81 10.09 13.43 7.95
C PHE A 81 9.48 13.47 6.56
N PRO A 82 8.39 12.73 6.30
CA PRO A 82 7.73 12.73 5.00
C PRO A 82 7.00 14.03 4.74
N ASP A 83 6.90 14.40 3.48
CA ASP A 83 5.93 15.38 3.02
C ASP A 83 4.63 14.65 2.68
N VAL A 84 3.56 14.95 3.42
CA VAL A 84 2.24 14.33 3.24
C VAL A 84 1.20 15.29 2.70
N TRP A 85 1.64 16.45 2.21
CA TRP A 85 0.78 17.52 1.68
C TRP A 85 -0.28 17.04 0.70
N ASN A 86 0.11 16.21 -0.25
CA ASN A 86 -0.74 15.69 -1.30
C ASN A 86 -1.27 14.28 -1.00
N SER A 87 -1.31 13.87 0.26
CA SER A 87 -1.71 12.52 0.66
C SER A 87 -2.75 12.57 1.77
N TYR A 88 -3.72 11.64 1.72
CA TYR A 88 -4.67 11.43 2.81
C TYR A 88 -3.99 11.01 4.13
N HIS A 89 -2.73 10.60 4.11
CA HIS A 89 -1.93 10.31 5.32
C HIS A 89 -1.89 11.50 6.28
N ARG A 90 -2.00 12.73 5.78
CA ARG A 90 -2.09 13.93 6.61
C ARG A 90 -3.20 13.86 7.67
N LEU A 91 -4.32 13.20 7.34
CA LEU A 91 -5.45 13.05 8.26
C LEU A 91 -5.06 12.18 9.45
N TYR A 92 -4.32 11.11 9.21
CA TYR A 92 -3.87 10.21 10.27
C TYR A 92 -2.88 10.88 11.22
N PHE A 93 -1.99 11.72 10.70
CA PHE A 93 -1.11 12.53 11.53
C PHE A 93 -1.91 13.53 12.38
N ARG A 94 -2.94 14.16 11.83
CA ARG A 94 -3.81 15.11 12.57
C ARG A 94 -4.60 14.45 13.69
N GLU A 95 -5.02 13.22 13.49
CA GLU A 95 -5.75 12.42 14.47
C GLU A 95 -4.82 11.73 15.50
N ASN A 96 -3.54 12.12 15.53
CA ASN A 96 -2.55 11.62 16.47
C ASN A 96 -2.37 10.10 16.46
N TYR A 97 -2.51 9.43 15.31
CA TYR A 97 -2.11 8.03 15.19
C TYR A 97 -0.59 7.88 15.31
N ILE A 98 -0.14 6.79 15.93
CA ILE A 98 1.23 6.31 15.75
C ILE A 98 1.31 5.72 14.35
N ILE A 99 2.02 6.38 13.45
CA ILE A 99 2.14 5.94 12.05
C ILE A 99 3.35 5.04 11.93
N VAL A 100 3.15 3.84 11.42
CA VAL A 100 4.20 2.84 11.20
C VAL A 100 4.27 2.49 9.73
N VAL A 101 5.46 2.63 9.14
CA VAL A 101 5.73 2.20 7.77
C VAL A 101 6.88 1.22 7.80
N GLN A 102 6.63 0.00 7.29
CA GLN A 102 7.61 -1.08 7.29
C GLN A 102 7.97 -1.48 5.85
N ASP A 103 9.27 -1.49 5.55
CA ASP A 103 9.76 -2.17 4.35
C ASP A 103 9.54 -3.67 4.50
N VAL A 104 8.90 -4.31 3.53
CA VAL A 104 8.68 -5.75 3.57
C VAL A 104 9.99 -6.51 3.34
N ARG A 105 9.99 -7.77 3.71
CA ARG A 105 11.14 -8.68 3.58
C ARG A 105 11.78 -8.61 2.20
N GLY A 106 13.11 -8.44 2.17
CA GLY A 106 13.91 -8.36 0.95
C GLY A 106 13.71 -7.09 0.11
N LYS A 107 13.04 -6.08 0.64
CA LYS A 107 12.89 -4.77 -0.02
C LYS A 107 13.56 -3.67 0.81
N PHE A 108 14.16 -2.71 0.09
CA PHE A 108 14.81 -1.53 0.64
C PHE A 108 15.74 -1.83 1.84
N MET A 109 15.43 -1.32 3.02
CA MET A 109 16.28 -1.45 4.21
C MET A 109 16.00 -2.73 5.00
N SER A 110 15.04 -3.56 4.59
CA SER A 110 14.75 -4.85 5.21
C SER A 110 15.67 -5.95 4.68
N GLU A 111 16.02 -6.87 5.57
CA GLU A 111 16.76 -8.10 5.28
C GLU A 111 15.87 -9.17 4.64
N GLY A 112 16.49 -10.27 4.24
CA GLY A 112 15.84 -11.47 3.72
C GLY A 112 15.60 -11.44 2.23
N GLU A 113 14.82 -12.41 1.74
CA GLU A 113 14.50 -12.59 0.33
C GLU A 113 13.07 -12.15 0.03
N PHE A 114 12.91 -11.30 -0.96
CA PHE A 114 11.59 -10.91 -1.46
C PHE A 114 11.00 -12.01 -2.34
N VAL A 115 9.76 -12.37 -2.07
CA VAL A 115 8.95 -13.25 -2.91
C VAL A 115 7.66 -12.55 -3.26
N ASP A 116 7.39 -12.42 -4.56
CA ASP A 116 6.19 -11.75 -5.04
C ASP A 116 4.92 -12.47 -4.56
N VAL A 117 3.98 -11.69 -4.00
CA VAL A 117 2.72 -12.18 -3.42
C VAL A 117 2.90 -13.53 -2.72
N ARG A 118 3.89 -13.55 -1.80
CA ARG A 118 4.25 -14.78 -1.07
C ARG A 118 3.01 -15.50 -0.57
N PRO A 119 2.85 -16.80 -0.87
CA PRO A 119 1.70 -17.58 -0.46
C PRO A 119 1.48 -17.56 1.06
N TYR A 120 0.22 -17.41 1.47
CA TYR A 120 -0.16 -17.64 2.86
C TYR A 120 -0.11 -19.14 3.17
N ASN A 121 0.56 -19.49 4.25
CA ASN A 121 0.62 -20.88 4.73
C ASN A 121 -0.22 -21.04 6.01
N PRO A 122 -1.44 -21.59 5.93
CA PRO A 122 -2.28 -21.80 7.11
C PRO A 122 -1.73 -22.87 8.08
N SER A 123 -0.83 -23.73 7.59
CA SER A 123 -0.23 -24.83 8.36
C SER A 123 1.19 -24.54 8.83
N LYS A 124 1.64 -23.28 8.80
CA LYS A 124 3.00 -22.92 9.24
C LYS A 124 3.23 -23.21 10.71
N THR A 125 4.40 -23.73 11.02
CA THR A 125 4.84 -24.07 12.36
C THR A 125 6.24 -23.55 12.65
N GLY A 126 6.57 -23.33 13.93
CA GLY A 126 7.90 -22.90 14.36
C GLY A 126 8.35 -21.61 13.66
N ASN A 127 9.50 -21.68 13.02
CA ASN A 127 10.13 -20.54 12.33
C ASN A 127 9.71 -20.40 10.84
N GLN A 128 8.72 -21.14 10.39
CA GLN A 128 8.19 -20.97 9.04
C GLN A 128 7.54 -19.59 8.89
N ILE A 129 7.82 -18.95 7.77
CA ILE A 129 7.41 -17.55 7.53
C ILE A 129 6.51 -17.41 6.31
N ASP A 130 5.63 -16.44 6.40
CA ASP A 130 4.92 -15.79 5.32
C ASP A 130 4.68 -14.31 5.68
N GLU A 131 4.00 -13.57 4.84
CA GLU A 131 3.74 -12.15 5.13
C GLU A 131 2.82 -11.92 6.34
N ALA A 132 1.95 -12.89 6.64
CA ALA A 132 1.10 -12.83 7.82
C ALA A 132 1.89 -13.08 9.11
N SER A 133 2.85 -14.01 9.10
CA SER A 133 3.73 -14.23 10.25
C SER A 133 4.69 -13.07 10.50
N ASP A 134 5.27 -12.48 9.45
CA ASP A 134 6.08 -11.27 9.58
C ASP A 134 5.25 -10.12 10.17
N THR A 135 3.98 -10.02 9.77
CA THR A 135 3.05 -9.04 10.37
C THR A 135 2.79 -9.33 11.83
N TYR A 136 2.53 -10.60 12.19
CA TYR A 136 2.31 -10.98 13.59
C TYR A 136 3.48 -10.56 14.47
N ASP A 137 4.70 -10.92 14.07
CA ASP A 137 5.91 -10.62 14.82
C ASP A 137 6.17 -9.09 14.90
N ALA A 138 5.93 -8.36 13.82
CA ALA A 138 6.04 -6.91 13.80
C ALA A 138 5.02 -6.23 14.75
N VAL A 139 3.75 -6.64 14.70
CA VAL A 139 2.70 -6.08 15.56
C VAL A 139 2.96 -6.40 17.02
N GLU A 140 3.37 -7.64 17.35
CA GLU A 140 3.74 -8.05 18.70
C GLU A 140 4.88 -7.18 19.26
N TRP A 141 5.89 -6.92 18.42
CA TRP A 141 7.00 -6.04 18.80
C TRP A 141 6.51 -4.60 19.02
N LEU A 142 5.70 -4.07 18.09
CA LEU A 142 5.20 -2.69 18.14
C LEU A 142 4.39 -2.41 19.41
N VAL A 143 3.44 -3.28 19.75
CA VAL A 143 2.58 -3.07 20.94
C VAL A 143 3.36 -3.18 22.23
N LYS A 144 4.45 -3.95 22.26
CA LYS A 144 5.32 -4.10 23.44
C LYS A 144 6.32 -2.96 23.61
N ASN A 145 6.83 -2.38 22.52
CA ASN A 145 8.02 -1.54 22.57
C ASN A 145 7.76 -0.08 22.21
N VAL A 146 6.69 0.25 21.48
CA VAL A 146 6.41 1.65 21.11
C VAL A 146 5.69 2.34 22.28
N PRO A 147 6.25 3.47 22.79
CA PRO A 147 5.63 4.16 23.92
C PRO A 147 4.28 4.79 23.53
N HIS A 148 3.44 5.00 24.53
CA HIS A 148 2.13 5.65 24.43
C HIS A 148 1.14 4.99 23.44
N ASN A 149 1.37 3.75 23.00
CA ASN A 149 0.35 3.01 22.24
C ASN A 149 -0.78 2.51 23.16
N ASN A 150 -1.98 2.36 22.61
CA ASN A 150 -3.17 1.89 23.32
C ASN A 150 -3.44 0.39 23.09
N GLY A 151 -2.52 -0.35 22.46
CA GLY A 151 -2.65 -1.77 22.14
C GLY A 151 -3.56 -2.10 20.94
N ASN A 152 -4.12 -1.10 20.27
CA ASN A 152 -4.93 -1.31 19.07
C ASN A 152 -4.14 -0.98 17.81
N VAL A 153 -4.22 -1.87 16.82
CA VAL A 153 -3.55 -1.72 15.53
C VAL A 153 -4.59 -1.73 14.41
N GLY A 154 -4.54 -0.71 13.57
CA GLY A 154 -5.16 -0.70 12.26
C GLY A 154 -4.10 -0.86 11.16
N ALA A 155 -4.49 -1.31 9.98
CA ALA A 155 -3.60 -1.35 8.83
C ALA A 155 -4.33 -0.95 7.55
N PHE A 156 -3.58 -0.41 6.59
CA PHE A 156 -4.10 -0.04 5.28
C PHE A 156 -3.01 -0.10 4.22
N GLY A 157 -3.44 -0.14 2.97
CA GLY A 157 -2.54 -0.04 1.83
C GLY A 157 -3.30 -0.07 0.51
N ILE A 158 -2.77 0.58 -0.50
CA ILE A 158 -3.31 0.63 -1.86
C ILE A 158 -2.44 -0.24 -2.76
N SER A 159 -3.04 -1.03 -3.65
CA SER A 159 -2.33 -1.86 -4.62
C SER A 159 -1.57 -3.01 -3.94
N TYR A 160 -0.31 -3.22 -4.23
CA TYR A 160 0.53 -4.19 -3.53
C TYR A 160 0.50 -4.02 -1.99
N PRO A 161 0.60 -2.80 -1.41
CA PRO A 161 0.31 -2.58 0.01
C PRO A 161 -1.11 -2.99 0.45
N GLY A 162 -2.08 -3.07 -0.46
CA GLY A 162 -3.42 -3.64 -0.21
C GLY A 162 -3.38 -5.15 0.00
N PHE A 163 -2.53 -5.87 -0.76
CA PHE A 163 -2.20 -7.26 -0.48
C PHE A 163 -1.63 -7.42 0.94
N TYR A 164 -0.66 -6.58 1.32
CA TYR A 164 -0.10 -6.63 2.68
C TYR A 164 -1.14 -6.30 3.76
N ALA A 165 -2.07 -5.38 3.50
CA ALA A 165 -3.17 -5.12 4.44
C ALA A 165 -4.07 -6.36 4.62
N THR A 166 -4.30 -7.15 3.57
CA THR A 166 -4.98 -8.45 3.67
C THR A 166 -4.15 -9.44 4.50
N MET A 167 -2.83 -9.47 4.34
CA MET A 167 -1.95 -10.31 5.16
C MET A 167 -1.91 -9.86 6.63
N VAL A 168 -2.09 -8.55 6.92
CA VAL A 168 -2.29 -8.08 8.30
C VAL A 168 -3.55 -8.68 8.92
N ALA A 169 -4.65 -8.74 8.19
CA ALA A 169 -5.87 -9.41 8.66
C ALA A 169 -5.63 -10.90 8.92
N LEU A 170 -4.94 -11.59 7.99
CA LEU A 170 -4.61 -13.01 8.07
C LEU A 170 -3.56 -13.33 9.14
N SER A 171 -2.87 -12.34 9.69
CA SER A 171 -1.89 -12.57 10.79
C SER A 171 -2.53 -13.14 12.04
N GLY A 172 -3.80 -12.85 12.27
CA GLY A 172 -4.53 -13.31 13.44
C GLY A 172 -4.09 -12.66 14.75
N HIS A 173 -3.27 -11.61 14.72
CA HIS A 173 -2.79 -10.95 15.92
C HIS A 173 -3.93 -10.22 16.67
N PRO A 174 -4.12 -10.43 17.98
CA PRO A 174 -5.29 -9.91 18.71
C PRO A 174 -5.34 -8.37 18.82
N ALA A 175 -4.21 -7.69 18.66
CA ALA A 175 -4.16 -6.23 18.61
C ALA A 175 -4.70 -5.65 17.29
N VAL A 176 -4.79 -6.43 16.20
CA VAL A 176 -5.32 -5.98 14.91
C VAL A 176 -6.84 -5.87 15.01
N LYS A 177 -7.36 -4.64 14.96
CA LYS A 177 -8.79 -4.34 15.10
C LYS A 177 -9.49 -4.02 13.79
N ALA A 178 -8.76 -3.39 12.86
CA ALA A 178 -9.30 -3.00 11.57
C ALA A 178 -8.22 -3.02 10.49
N VAL A 179 -8.62 -3.42 9.28
CA VAL A 179 -7.76 -3.35 8.10
C VAL A 179 -8.50 -2.72 6.94
N SER A 180 -7.78 -1.97 6.11
CA SER A 180 -8.33 -1.41 4.88
C SER A 180 -7.47 -1.80 3.67
N PRO A 181 -7.71 -2.99 3.08
CA PRO A 181 -7.19 -3.34 1.77
C PRO A 181 -7.84 -2.44 0.71
N GLN A 182 -7.02 -1.66 0.00
CA GLN A 182 -7.48 -0.69 -0.98
C GLN A 182 -6.89 -1.05 -2.34
N ALA A 183 -7.73 -1.18 -3.39
CA ALA A 183 -7.33 -1.76 -4.66
C ALA A 183 -6.35 -2.93 -4.43
N PRO A 184 -6.75 -3.95 -3.66
CA PRO A 184 -5.80 -4.97 -3.22
C PRO A 184 -5.51 -5.96 -4.33
N VAL A 185 -4.23 -6.26 -4.54
CA VAL A 185 -3.83 -7.45 -5.30
C VAL A 185 -4.34 -8.70 -4.59
N THR A 186 -5.13 -9.50 -5.29
CA THR A 186 -5.70 -10.74 -4.75
C THR A 186 -5.44 -11.97 -5.62
N ASP A 187 -5.48 -11.79 -6.94
CA ASP A 187 -5.34 -12.86 -7.91
C ASP A 187 -4.78 -12.33 -9.24
N TRP A 188 -3.48 -12.41 -9.40
CA TRP A 188 -2.77 -11.93 -10.59
C TRP A 188 -2.99 -12.79 -11.85
N PHE A 189 -3.71 -13.90 -11.75
CA PHE A 189 -4.05 -14.71 -12.91
C PHE A 189 -5.45 -14.42 -13.46
N MET A 190 -6.40 -14.09 -12.58
CA MET A 190 -7.79 -13.94 -13.00
C MET A 190 -8.19 -12.51 -13.35
N GLY A 191 -7.62 -11.49 -12.68
CA GLY A 191 -8.15 -10.17 -12.92
C GLY A 191 -7.40 -9.00 -12.31
N ASP A 192 -6.35 -9.24 -11.52
CA ASP A 192 -5.51 -8.17 -10.99
C ASP A 192 -4.22 -8.06 -11.82
N ASP A 193 -3.73 -6.85 -12.05
CA ASP A 193 -2.48 -6.44 -12.74
C ASP A 193 -2.13 -7.24 -14.01
N PHE A 194 -1.63 -8.47 -13.87
CA PHE A 194 -0.83 -9.11 -14.92
C PHE A 194 -1.58 -10.06 -15.84
N HIS A 195 -2.77 -10.52 -15.45
CA HIS A 195 -3.63 -11.30 -16.32
C HIS A 195 -5.08 -10.92 -16.13
N HIS A 196 -5.83 -10.90 -17.23
CA HIS A 196 -7.29 -10.74 -17.19
C HIS A 196 -7.90 -12.02 -17.81
N ASN A 197 -8.54 -12.85 -16.97
CA ASN A 197 -9.06 -14.18 -17.35
C ASN A 197 -8.00 -15.06 -18.03
N GLY A 198 -6.76 -14.99 -17.53
CA GLY A 198 -5.62 -15.76 -18.07
C GLY A 198 -4.92 -15.13 -19.26
N ALA A 199 -5.43 -14.06 -19.84
CA ALA A 199 -4.72 -13.29 -20.86
C ALA A 199 -3.64 -12.40 -20.22
N PHE A 200 -2.38 -12.65 -20.57
CA PHE A 200 -1.24 -11.94 -19.99
C PHE A 200 -1.17 -10.48 -20.46
N PHE A 201 -1.16 -9.56 -19.50
CA PHE A 201 -1.08 -8.13 -19.73
C PHE A 201 0.38 -7.68 -19.77
N VAL A 202 1.03 -7.95 -20.91
CA VAL A 202 2.47 -7.79 -21.08
C VAL A 202 2.97 -6.37 -20.83
N MET A 203 2.19 -5.35 -21.14
CA MET A 203 2.62 -3.96 -21.00
C MET A 203 2.85 -3.61 -19.54
N ASP A 204 1.94 -3.96 -18.65
CA ASP A 204 2.06 -3.68 -17.21
C ASP A 204 3.20 -4.48 -16.60
N ALA A 205 3.22 -5.80 -16.78
CA ALA A 205 4.26 -6.64 -16.24
C ALA A 205 5.66 -6.24 -16.73
N PHE A 206 5.81 -5.97 -18.02
CA PHE A 206 7.11 -5.66 -18.61
C PHE A 206 7.60 -4.25 -18.27
N SER A 207 6.71 -3.29 -18.01
CA SER A 207 7.10 -1.94 -17.55
C SER A 207 7.44 -1.91 -16.07
N PHE A 208 6.81 -2.73 -15.26
CA PHE A 208 6.94 -2.76 -13.80
C PHE A 208 8.19 -3.50 -13.32
N TYR A 209 8.42 -4.72 -13.81
CA TYR A 209 9.47 -5.60 -13.30
C TYR A 209 10.92 -5.18 -13.56
N PRO A 210 11.30 -4.41 -14.57
CA PRO A 210 12.68 -3.99 -14.77
C PRO A 210 13.32 -3.30 -13.58
N SER A 211 12.50 -2.57 -12.79
CA SER A 211 12.95 -1.91 -11.56
C SER A 211 12.46 -2.65 -10.31
N PHE A 212 11.17 -2.98 -10.26
CA PHE A 212 10.56 -3.57 -9.07
C PHE A 212 11.12 -4.95 -8.74
N GLY A 213 11.25 -5.83 -9.73
CA GLY A 213 11.75 -7.18 -9.57
C GLY A 213 13.27 -7.31 -9.46
N ALA A 214 14.03 -6.21 -9.62
CA ALA A 214 15.48 -6.25 -9.58
C ALA A 214 16.00 -6.79 -8.22
N PRO A 215 16.96 -7.72 -8.22
CA PRO A 215 17.52 -8.28 -7.00
C PRO A 215 18.14 -7.23 -6.08
N ARG A 216 17.99 -7.43 -4.78
CA ARG A 216 18.58 -6.60 -3.73
C ARG A 216 19.39 -7.50 -2.79
N PRO A 217 20.69 -7.67 -3.05
CA PRO A 217 21.52 -8.61 -2.29
C PRO A 217 21.74 -8.16 -0.85
N VAL A 218 21.58 -6.86 -0.55
CA VAL A 218 21.74 -6.27 0.78
C VAL A 218 20.73 -5.15 0.99
N PRO A 219 20.38 -4.81 2.23
CA PRO A 219 19.56 -3.64 2.54
C PRO A 219 20.13 -2.36 1.95
N THR A 220 19.28 -1.55 1.31
CA THR A 220 19.67 -0.28 0.69
C THR A 220 18.51 0.71 0.65
N SER A 221 18.80 1.98 0.87
CA SER A 221 17.83 3.07 0.74
C SER A 221 17.59 3.50 -0.72
N SER A 222 18.45 3.07 -1.64
CA SER A 222 18.38 3.46 -3.05
C SER A 222 17.35 2.61 -3.80
N PRO A 223 16.55 3.20 -4.69
CA PRO A 223 15.72 2.43 -5.61
C PRO A 223 16.61 1.61 -6.55
N ALA A 224 16.10 0.48 -7.03
CA ALA A 224 16.79 -0.28 -8.05
C ALA A 224 16.83 0.48 -9.36
N THR A 225 17.97 0.45 -10.05
CA THR A 225 18.07 0.96 -11.42
C THR A 225 17.27 0.02 -12.33
N PRO A 226 16.37 0.53 -13.15
CA PRO A 226 15.67 -0.31 -14.13
C PRO A 226 16.68 -0.99 -15.05
N ARG A 227 16.55 -2.30 -15.21
CA ARG A 227 17.41 -3.08 -16.12
C ARG A 227 17.17 -2.65 -17.59
N PHE A 228 15.97 -2.20 -17.86
CA PHE A 228 15.52 -1.81 -19.19
C PHE A 228 14.54 -0.66 -19.05
N ALA A 229 14.67 0.36 -19.90
CA ALA A 229 13.70 1.43 -20.00
C ALA A 229 12.98 1.30 -21.36
N PRO A 230 11.64 1.22 -21.39
CA PRO A 230 10.89 1.29 -22.63
C PRO A 230 11.25 2.55 -23.40
N LYS A 231 11.32 2.46 -24.73
CA LYS A 231 11.51 3.62 -25.60
C LYS A 231 10.24 4.48 -25.60
N ALA A 232 10.38 5.75 -26.02
CA ALA A 232 9.31 6.74 -26.00
C ALA A 232 8.02 6.31 -26.73
N ASP A 233 8.11 5.48 -27.77
CA ASP A 233 6.97 4.89 -28.47
C ASP A 233 6.79 3.41 -28.04
N ASN A 234 5.94 3.19 -27.08
CA ASN A 234 5.63 1.85 -26.57
C ASN A 234 5.01 0.96 -27.66
N TYR A 235 4.09 1.48 -28.46
CA TYR A 235 3.42 0.68 -29.51
C TYR A 235 4.43 0.06 -30.48
N SER A 236 5.27 0.87 -31.08
CA SER A 236 6.32 0.42 -31.99
C SER A 236 7.30 -0.53 -31.32
N PHE A 237 7.64 -0.28 -30.05
CA PHE A 237 8.53 -1.13 -29.28
C PHE A 237 7.94 -2.54 -29.08
N TYR A 238 6.70 -2.62 -28.61
CA TYR A 238 6.02 -3.93 -28.39
C TYR A 238 5.79 -4.68 -29.70
N LEU A 239 5.38 -3.95 -30.77
CA LEU A 239 5.20 -4.55 -32.10
C LEU A 239 6.51 -5.12 -32.66
N GLN A 240 7.61 -4.40 -32.56
CA GLN A 240 8.93 -4.84 -33.04
C GLN A 240 9.49 -6.00 -32.20
N THR A 241 9.24 -6.00 -30.89
CA THR A 241 9.68 -7.08 -30.01
C THR A 241 8.94 -8.37 -30.32
N GLY A 242 7.66 -8.30 -30.68
CA GLY A 242 6.87 -9.43 -31.17
C GLY A 242 6.52 -10.44 -30.08
N ALA A 243 6.89 -11.70 -30.25
CA ALA A 243 6.46 -12.79 -29.37
C ALA A 243 7.01 -12.65 -27.92
N LEU A 244 6.23 -13.10 -26.91
CA LEU A 244 6.58 -13.05 -25.49
C LEU A 244 7.98 -13.57 -25.16
N LYS A 245 8.44 -14.64 -25.81
CA LYS A 245 9.78 -15.18 -25.62
C LYS A 245 10.92 -14.16 -25.88
N ASN A 246 10.65 -13.13 -26.66
CA ASN A 246 11.63 -12.09 -26.93
C ASN A 246 11.72 -11.07 -25.77
N PHE A 247 10.60 -10.83 -25.07
CA PHE A 247 10.60 -10.03 -23.83
C PHE A 247 11.39 -10.72 -22.71
N ALA A 248 11.34 -12.05 -22.63
CA ALA A 248 12.16 -12.80 -21.69
C ALA A 248 13.67 -12.53 -21.90
N LYS A 249 14.14 -12.45 -23.15
CA LYS A 249 15.53 -12.13 -23.47
C LYS A 249 15.91 -10.70 -23.02
N LEU A 250 15.01 -9.75 -23.20
CA LEU A 250 15.24 -8.37 -22.76
C LEU A 250 15.28 -8.25 -21.23
N MET A 251 14.35 -8.91 -20.53
CA MET A 251 14.29 -8.91 -19.08
C MET A 251 15.49 -9.64 -18.46
N GLY A 252 16.00 -10.70 -19.12
CA GLY A 252 17.10 -11.53 -18.65
C GLY A 252 16.71 -12.39 -17.44
N ASP A 253 17.73 -12.99 -16.79
CA ASP A 253 17.51 -14.07 -15.81
C ASP A 253 17.51 -13.66 -14.35
N SER A 254 17.74 -12.38 -14.04
CA SER A 254 17.91 -11.93 -12.66
C SER A 254 16.61 -11.70 -11.91
N ILE A 255 15.46 -11.60 -12.60
CA ILE A 255 14.17 -11.35 -11.98
C ILE A 255 13.40 -12.65 -11.85
N ALA A 256 13.34 -13.20 -10.64
CA ALA A 256 12.76 -14.50 -10.36
C ALA A 256 11.30 -14.60 -10.81
N PHE A 257 10.47 -13.63 -10.40
CA PHE A 257 9.04 -13.66 -10.72
C PHE A 257 8.76 -13.56 -12.23
N TRP A 258 9.64 -12.88 -13.00
CA TRP A 258 9.49 -12.84 -14.45
C TRP A 258 9.65 -14.25 -15.07
N LYS A 259 10.56 -15.08 -14.51
CA LYS A 259 10.69 -16.48 -14.93
C LYS A 259 9.46 -17.31 -14.51
N ASP A 260 8.93 -17.06 -13.32
CA ASP A 260 7.74 -17.75 -12.82
C ASP A 260 6.53 -17.50 -13.73
N LEU A 261 6.36 -16.28 -14.26
CA LEU A 261 5.30 -15.96 -15.24
C LEU A 261 5.35 -16.86 -16.48
N TYR A 262 6.55 -17.21 -16.95
CA TYR A 262 6.74 -18.12 -18.10
C TYR A 262 6.63 -19.60 -17.72
N ALA A 263 6.99 -19.94 -16.49
CA ALA A 263 6.89 -21.31 -15.99
C ALA A 263 5.45 -21.72 -15.68
N HIS A 264 4.60 -20.73 -15.35
CA HIS A 264 3.21 -20.94 -14.94
C HIS A 264 2.21 -20.25 -15.90
N PRO A 265 2.16 -20.63 -17.20
CA PRO A 265 1.32 -19.95 -18.21
C PRO A 265 -0.17 -20.25 -18.05
N ASN A 266 -0.55 -21.18 -17.20
CA ASN A 266 -1.93 -21.61 -16.94
C ASN A 266 -2.26 -21.47 -15.45
N LEU A 267 -3.56 -21.44 -15.11
CA LEU A 267 -4.04 -21.43 -13.73
C LEU A 267 -3.74 -22.76 -13.03
N ASP A 268 -2.57 -22.89 -12.49
CA ASP A 268 -2.11 -24.05 -11.73
C ASP A 268 -2.12 -23.79 -10.20
N ASP A 269 -1.60 -24.75 -9.44
CA ASP A 269 -1.57 -24.64 -7.98
C ASP A 269 -0.60 -23.55 -7.47
N TRP A 270 0.39 -23.17 -8.28
CA TRP A 270 1.28 -22.06 -7.97
C TRP A 270 0.52 -20.72 -7.90
N TRP A 271 -0.38 -20.46 -8.86
CA TRP A 271 -1.26 -19.28 -8.85
C TRP A 271 -2.33 -19.35 -7.76
N LYS A 272 -2.95 -20.54 -7.60
CA LYS A 272 -3.99 -20.74 -6.55
C LYS A 272 -3.47 -20.51 -5.16
N ALA A 273 -2.22 -20.87 -4.88
CA ALA A 273 -1.57 -20.60 -3.59
C ALA A 273 -1.34 -19.11 -3.33
N ARG A 274 -1.23 -18.29 -4.36
CA ARG A 274 -1.06 -16.83 -4.28
C ARG A 274 -2.37 -16.05 -4.23
N ASN A 275 -3.49 -16.70 -4.46
CA ASN A 275 -4.81 -16.07 -4.39
C ASN A 275 -5.24 -15.93 -2.92
N THR A 276 -5.15 -14.71 -2.39
CA THR A 276 -5.46 -14.42 -0.98
C THR A 276 -6.90 -14.72 -0.59
N ARG A 277 -7.85 -14.65 -1.56
CA ARG A 277 -9.26 -14.94 -1.34
C ARG A 277 -9.54 -16.38 -0.93
N ASN A 278 -8.61 -17.28 -1.21
CA ASN A 278 -8.70 -18.68 -0.79
C ASN A 278 -8.53 -18.86 0.73
N PHE A 279 -8.03 -17.86 1.43
CA PHE A 279 -7.62 -17.95 2.84
C PHE A 279 -8.37 -17.01 3.78
N VAL A 280 -9.30 -16.17 3.29
CA VAL A 280 -9.98 -15.15 4.11
C VAL A 280 -10.78 -15.72 5.29
N GLN A 281 -11.16 -17.01 5.26
CA GLN A 281 -11.78 -17.69 6.40
C GLN A 281 -10.88 -17.77 7.66
N HIS A 282 -9.58 -17.50 7.51
CA HIS A 282 -8.63 -17.42 8.64
C HIS A 282 -8.56 -16.01 9.27
N ILE A 283 -9.27 -15.02 8.73
CA ILE A 283 -9.35 -13.70 9.34
C ILE A 283 -10.18 -13.80 10.63
N PRO A 284 -9.64 -13.38 11.80
CA PRO A 284 -10.40 -13.42 13.04
C PRO A 284 -11.68 -12.59 12.98
N SER A 285 -12.76 -13.08 13.58
CA SER A 285 -14.05 -12.37 13.62
C SER A 285 -14.01 -11.01 14.34
N THR A 286 -12.94 -10.77 15.10
CA THR A 286 -12.68 -9.50 15.79
C THR A 286 -11.98 -8.45 14.93
N THR A 287 -11.56 -8.81 13.72
CA THR A 287 -10.90 -7.90 12.76
C THR A 287 -11.93 -7.36 11.79
N ASN A 288 -12.16 -6.05 11.81
CA ASN A 288 -13.04 -5.37 10.86
C ASN A 288 -12.31 -5.10 9.54
N THR A 289 -13.04 -5.12 8.42
CA THR A 289 -12.46 -4.89 7.09
C THR A 289 -13.21 -3.76 6.38
N LEU A 290 -12.44 -2.84 5.79
CA LEU A 290 -12.94 -1.82 4.86
C LEU A 290 -12.19 -1.94 3.54
N VAL A 291 -12.80 -2.59 2.56
CA VAL A 291 -12.25 -2.64 1.19
C VAL A 291 -12.55 -1.33 0.47
N VAL A 292 -11.57 -0.79 -0.25
CA VAL A 292 -11.76 0.43 -1.06
C VAL A 292 -11.28 0.16 -2.48
N GLY A 293 -11.98 0.67 -3.47
CA GLY A 293 -11.56 0.53 -4.87
C GLY A 293 -12.18 1.57 -5.80
N GLY A 294 -11.68 1.63 -7.01
CA GLY A 294 -12.17 2.48 -8.08
C GLY A 294 -12.84 1.67 -9.19
N ASN A 295 -13.97 2.15 -9.69
CA ASN A 295 -14.66 1.50 -10.81
C ASN A 295 -13.92 1.69 -12.16
N PHE A 296 -12.99 2.64 -12.23
CA PHE A 296 -12.12 2.89 -13.39
C PHE A 296 -10.67 2.44 -13.13
N ASP A 297 -10.47 1.59 -12.11
CA ASP A 297 -9.18 1.00 -11.83
C ASP A 297 -8.88 -0.09 -12.86
N ALA A 298 -7.84 0.13 -13.68
CA ALA A 298 -7.42 -0.81 -14.72
C ALA A 298 -6.56 -1.96 -14.19
N GLU A 299 -6.10 -1.87 -12.93
CA GLU A 299 -5.19 -2.83 -12.32
C GLU A 299 -5.94 -3.77 -11.36
N ASP A 300 -6.58 -3.24 -10.31
CA ASP A 300 -7.07 -4.02 -9.18
C ASP A 300 -8.57 -3.82 -8.85
N VAL A 301 -9.39 -3.41 -9.82
CA VAL A 301 -10.86 -3.35 -9.61
C VAL A 301 -11.42 -4.74 -9.28
N PHE A 302 -10.87 -5.78 -9.90
CA PHE A 302 -11.26 -7.16 -9.67
C PHE A 302 -10.98 -7.58 -8.22
N GLY A 303 -9.78 -7.26 -7.72
CA GLY A 303 -9.35 -7.57 -6.35
C GLY A 303 -10.26 -6.94 -5.30
N ALA A 304 -10.63 -5.67 -5.47
CA ALA A 304 -11.50 -4.96 -4.54
C ALA A 304 -12.87 -5.66 -4.40
N TRP A 305 -13.57 -5.90 -5.51
CA TRP A 305 -14.88 -6.54 -5.49
C TRP A 305 -14.83 -7.98 -4.99
N ASN A 306 -13.85 -8.76 -5.45
CA ASN A 306 -13.80 -10.19 -5.16
C ASN A 306 -13.24 -10.48 -3.76
N LEU A 307 -12.37 -9.62 -3.19
CA LEU A 307 -11.97 -9.73 -1.81
C LEU A 307 -13.14 -9.46 -0.86
N TYR A 308 -13.87 -8.36 -1.11
CA TYR A 308 -15.08 -8.05 -0.34
C TYR A 308 -16.04 -9.24 -0.35
N LYS A 309 -16.39 -9.74 -1.55
CA LYS A 309 -17.28 -10.87 -1.69
C LYS A 309 -16.77 -12.12 -0.97
N ALA A 310 -15.49 -12.44 -1.10
CA ALA A 310 -14.93 -13.62 -0.45
C ALA A 310 -15.00 -13.55 1.09
N ILE A 311 -14.81 -12.35 1.66
CA ILE A 311 -14.95 -12.13 3.11
C ILE A 311 -16.42 -12.28 3.53
N GLU A 312 -17.38 -11.70 2.78
CA GLU A 312 -18.82 -11.87 3.04
C GLU A 312 -19.25 -13.34 3.00
N ASP A 313 -18.80 -14.08 1.99
CA ASP A 313 -19.21 -15.46 1.79
C ASP A 313 -18.61 -16.44 2.81
N LYS A 314 -17.39 -16.15 3.31
CA LYS A 314 -16.60 -17.13 4.10
C LYS A 314 -16.41 -16.74 5.56
N THR A 315 -16.80 -15.53 5.96
CA THR A 315 -16.60 -15.06 7.34
C THR A 315 -17.88 -14.41 7.89
N LYS A 316 -17.84 -14.06 9.20
CA LYS A 316 -18.87 -13.24 9.84
C LYS A 316 -18.31 -11.91 10.32
N ASN A 317 -17.21 -11.47 9.72
CA ASN A 317 -16.55 -10.23 10.08
C ASN A 317 -17.42 -9.03 9.69
N ASN A 318 -17.30 -7.93 10.43
CA ASN A 318 -17.83 -6.65 9.98
C ASN A 318 -16.99 -6.19 8.78
N ASN A 319 -17.55 -6.33 7.61
CA ASN A 319 -16.89 -6.08 6.34
C ASN A 319 -17.68 -5.02 5.55
N LYS A 320 -16.98 -4.04 5.03
CA LYS A 320 -17.55 -2.95 4.25
C LYS A 320 -16.77 -2.75 2.98
N ILE A 321 -17.42 -2.19 1.95
CA ILE A 321 -16.77 -1.80 0.72
C ILE A 321 -17.14 -0.37 0.35
N VAL A 322 -16.18 0.38 -0.16
CA VAL A 322 -16.38 1.68 -0.80
C VAL A 322 -15.81 1.62 -2.20
N MET A 323 -16.69 1.77 -3.20
CA MET A 323 -16.29 1.88 -4.60
C MET A 323 -16.69 3.25 -5.12
N GLY A 324 -15.75 3.94 -5.75
CA GLY A 324 -16.01 5.26 -6.32
C GLY A 324 -15.64 5.35 -7.80
N PRO A 325 -15.93 6.50 -8.43
CA PRO A 325 -15.59 6.75 -9.83
C PRO A 325 -14.11 7.14 -9.98
N TRP A 326 -13.23 6.27 -9.47
CA TRP A 326 -11.80 6.51 -9.36
C TRP A 326 -11.01 5.56 -10.25
N PHE A 327 -9.84 6.02 -10.73
CA PHE A 327 -8.79 5.16 -11.23
C PHE A 327 -7.92 4.66 -10.06
N HIS A 328 -6.91 3.83 -10.35
CA HIS A 328 -6.05 3.19 -9.37
C HIS A 328 -5.47 4.17 -8.34
N GLY A 329 -5.87 4.04 -7.07
CA GLY A 329 -5.37 4.84 -5.96
C GLY A 329 -5.79 6.32 -5.93
N GLN A 330 -6.68 6.77 -6.82
CA GLN A 330 -7.05 8.18 -6.96
C GLN A 330 -7.57 8.80 -5.66
N TRP A 331 -8.32 8.05 -4.86
CA TRP A 331 -8.82 8.49 -3.54
C TRP A 331 -7.71 8.80 -2.53
N GLY A 332 -6.52 8.24 -2.72
CA GLY A 332 -5.35 8.46 -1.84
C GLY A 332 -4.47 9.62 -2.27
N GLY A 333 -4.76 10.25 -3.39
CA GLY A 333 -3.95 11.28 -4.01
C GLY A 333 -4.31 12.70 -3.58
N ARG A 334 -4.01 13.61 -4.49
CA ARG A 334 -4.21 15.06 -4.29
C ARG A 334 -5.67 15.43 -4.17
N GLY A 335 -5.96 16.35 -3.23
CA GLY A 335 -7.26 16.95 -3.10
C GLY A 335 -8.30 16.05 -2.48
N ASP A 336 -9.53 16.20 -2.89
CA ASP A 336 -10.69 15.46 -2.37
C ASP A 336 -10.91 14.10 -3.07
N GLY A 337 -10.05 13.72 -4.01
CA GLY A 337 -10.06 12.41 -4.68
C GLY A 337 -11.31 12.10 -5.52
N SER A 338 -12.20 13.07 -5.70
CA SER A 338 -13.55 12.86 -6.24
C SER A 338 -13.78 13.44 -7.62
N TYR A 339 -12.72 13.58 -8.43
CA TYR A 339 -12.84 14.12 -9.77
C TYR A 339 -13.16 13.06 -10.82
N LEU A 340 -14.20 13.29 -11.58
CA LEU A 340 -14.46 12.65 -12.87
C LEU A 340 -14.31 13.74 -13.94
N GLY A 341 -13.12 13.87 -14.53
CA GLY A 341 -12.83 14.98 -15.43
C GLY A 341 -12.96 16.33 -14.71
N ASN A 342 -13.90 17.17 -15.17
CA ASN A 342 -14.20 18.49 -14.57
C ASN A 342 -15.37 18.46 -13.56
N VAL A 343 -15.87 17.28 -13.20
CA VAL A 343 -17.00 17.12 -12.27
C VAL A 343 -16.45 16.68 -10.90
N ARG A 344 -16.87 17.42 -9.86
CA ARG A 344 -16.61 17.08 -8.45
C ARG A 344 -17.69 16.19 -7.90
#